data_2cc77e2ba72f030ffabd48d212c5cc16
#
_entry.id   2cc77e2ba72f030ffabd48d212c5cc16
#
_cell.length_a   1.000
_cell.length_b   1.000
_cell.length_c   1.000
_cell.angle_alpha   90.00
_cell.angle_beta   90.00
_cell.angle_gamma   90.00
#
_symmetry.space_group_name_H-M   'P 1'
#
loop_
_entity.id
_entity.type
_entity.pdbx_description
1 polymer ?
#
loop_
_entity_poly.entity_id
_entity_poly.type
_entity_poly.pdbx_seq_one_letter_code
_entity_poly.pdbx_strand_id
1 'polypeptide(L)'
;RTGFMLTYTQLLEKSVLNSFSGLAENQGSTLTLPYVDFLQLIIRFEQRNKFKFNNIVDFIEKEMTRGSLNVKKEFSPVIKYKPEGSSKEFPLYAASSVVSEISSLSLILKSDINFNTIVIEEPEAHLHPELQQKIARVIIQLMNSGVNVWITTHSETILQHINNMLK
;
A
#
# COMPACT_ATOMS: atom_id res chain seq x y z
N ARG A 1 -4.47 -8.07 -3.63
CA ARG A 1 -5.61 -8.36 -2.71
C ARG A 1 -5.74 -7.31 -1.62
N THR A 2 -4.65 -6.68 -1.20
CA THR A 2 -4.66 -5.54 -0.27
C THR A 2 -5.40 -4.31 -0.83
N GLY A 3 -5.27 -4.02 -2.11
CA GLY A 3 -6.01 -2.93 -2.75
C GLY A 3 -7.52 -3.13 -2.69
N PHE A 4 -8.01 -4.36 -2.88
CA PHE A 4 -9.42 -4.69 -2.70
C PHE A 4 -9.89 -4.45 -1.26
N MET A 5 -9.06 -4.79 -0.27
CA MET A 5 -9.35 -4.54 1.14
C MET A 5 -9.42 -3.05 1.47
N LEU A 6 -8.55 -2.23 0.87
CA LEU A 6 -8.59 -0.77 1.05
C LEU A 6 -9.88 -0.14 0.51
N THR A 7 -10.45 -0.68 -0.57
CA THR A 7 -11.71 -0.17 -1.12
C THR A 7 -12.92 -0.47 -0.23
N TYR A 8 -12.82 -1.46 0.64
CA TYR A 8 -13.87 -1.88 1.56
C TYR A 8 -13.65 -1.42 3.01
N THR A 9 -12.74 -0.46 3.25
CA THR A 9 -12.43 0.03 4.61
C THR A 9 -13.67 0.43 5.41
N GLN A 10 -14.67 1.05 4.81
CA GLN A 10 -15.91 1.45 5.49
C GLN A 10 -16.74 0.26 6.00
N LEU A 11 -16.75 -0.85 5.27
CA LEU A 11 -17.44 -2.07 5.70
C LEU A 11 -16.64 -2.83 6.77
N LEU A 12 -15.31 -2.79 6.64
CA LEU A 12 -14.40 -3.46 7.55
C LEU A 12 -14.24 -2.71 8.87
N GLU A 13 -14.41 -1.38 8.89
CA GLU A 13 -14.37 -0.57 10.11
C GLU A 13 -15.36 -1.06 11.17
N LYS A 14 -16.59 -1.36 10.79
CA LYS A 14 -17.58 -1.96 11.70
C LYS A 14 -17.15 -3.34 12.20
N SER A 15 -16.58 -4.18 11.32
CA SER A 15 -16.13 -5.52 11.69
C SER A 15 -14.92 -5.47 12.61
N VAL A 16 -13.97 -4.58 12.35
CA VAL A 16 -12.77 -4.39 13.17
C VAL A 16 -13.13 -3.77 14.52
N LEU A 17 -13.95 -2.72 14.55
CA LEU A 17 -14.41 -2.10 15.81
C LEU A 17 -15.19 -3.10 16.68
N ASN A 18 -16.03 -3.93 16.10
CA ASN A 18 -16.76 -4.97 16.82
C ASN A 18 -15.81 -6.05 17.38
N SER A 19 -14.74 -6.38 16.67
CA SER A 19 -13.71 -7.32 17.16
C SER A 19 -12.91 -6.77 18.34
N PHE A 20 -12.71 -5.44 18.40
CA PHE A 20 -12.03 -4.76 19.50
C PHE A 20 -12.92 -4.48 20.71
N SER A 21 -14.24 -4.39 20.53
CA SER A 21 -15.16 -4.08 21.62
C SER A 21 -15.49 -5.26 22.55
N GLY A 22 -14.88 -6.43 22.33
CA GLY A 22 -15.12 -7.63 23.16
C GLY A 22 -16.53 -8.23 23.01
N LEU A 23 -17.35 -7.72 22.09
CA LEU A 23 -18.69 -8.21 21.83
C LEU A 23 -18.74 -9.37 20.84
N ALA A 24 -17.58 -9.83 20.35
CA ALA A 24 -17.47 -10.88 19.35
C ALA A 24 -16.93 -12.19 19.93
N GLU A 25 -17.38 -12.61 21.10
CA GLU A 25 -16.99 -13.94 21.64
C GLU A 25 -17.52 -15.12 20.81
N ASN A 26 -18.41 -14.90 19.85
CA ASN A 26 -19.07 -16.01 19.12
C ASN A 26 -19.10 -15.92 17.59
N GLN A 27 -18.42 -14.95 16.96
CA GLN A 27 -18.25 -14.98 15.50
C GLN A 27 -16.76 -14.83 15.19
N GLY A 28 -16.11 -15.94 14.83
CA GLY A 28 -14.71 -15.97 14.46
C GLY A 28 -14.40 -14.86 13.46
N SER A 29 -13.44 -13.99 13.79
CA SER A 29 -12.94 -12.97 12.88
C SER A 29 -12.50 -13.64 11.58
N THR A 30 -13.15 -13.30 10.48
CA THR A 30 -12.78 -13.80 9.13
C THR A 30 -11.51 -13.15 8.60
N LEU A 31 -10.98 -12.13 9.31
CA LEU A 31 -9.78 -11.40 8.93
C LEU A 31 -8.56 -11.96 9.66
N THR A 32 -7.48 -12.16 8.90
CA THR A 32 -6.19 -12.53 9.47
C THR A 32 -5.53 -11.33 10.17
N LEU A 33 -4.70 -11.59 11.18
CA LEU A 33 -4.00 -10.55 11.95
C LEU A 33 -3.27 -9.51 11.07
N PRO A 34 -2.50 -9.87 10.02
CA PRO A 34 -1.85 -8.88 9.17
C PRO A 34 -2.82 -7.89 8.52
N TYR A 35 -4.02 -8.33 8.17
CA TYR A 35 -5.05 -7.43 7.62
C TYR A 35 -5.61 -6.48 8.68
N VAL A 36 -5.81 -6.97 9.89
CA VAL A 36 -6.25 -6.14 11.03
C VAL A 36 -5.21 -5.07 11.34
N ASP A 37 -3.94 -5.43 11.39
CA ASP A 37 -2.84 -4.50 11.63
C ASP A 37 -2.74 -3.43 10.54
N PHE A 38 -2.90 -3.83 9.28
CA PHE A 38 -2.91 -2.90 8.15
C PHE A 38 -4.11 -1.93 8.21
N LEU A 39 -5.30 -2.40 8.56
CA LEU A 39 -6.48 -1.54 8.73
C LEU A 39 -6.29 -0.56 9.89
N GLN A 40 -5.71 -1.01 11.01
CA GLN A 40 -5.36 -0.11 12.12
C GLN A 40 -4.37 0.97 11.71
N LEU A 41 -3.39 0.61 10.86
CA LEU A 41 -2.46 1.57 10.28
C LEU A 41 -3.23 2.66 9.52
N ILE A 42 -4.18 2.28 8.66
CA ILE A 42 -4.98 3.24 7.90
C ILE A 42 -5.84 4.12 8.82
N ILE A 43 -6.47 3.54 9.84
CA ILE A 43 -7.31 4.28 10.80
C ILE A 43 -6.48 5.29 11.60
N ARG A 44 -5.26 4.92 11.99
CA ARG A 44 -4.34 5.76 12.75
C ARG A 44 -3.43 6.62 11.88
N PHE A 45 -3.55 6.50 10.56
CA PHE A 45 -2.67 7.18 9.63
C PHE A 45 -2.60 8.68 9.90
N GLU A 46 -1.41 9.18 10.14
CA GLU A 46 -1.10 10.60 10.21
C GLU A 46 -0.20 10.97 9.03
N GLN A 47 -0.72 11.85 8.18
CA GLN A 47 0.06 12.34 7.06
C GLN A 47 1.10 13.33 7.58
N ARG A 48 2.37 13.03 7.41
CA ARG A 48 3.47 13.94 7.69
C ARG A 48 3.97 14.59 6.42
N ASN A 49 4.55 15.78 6.56
CA ASN A 49 5.16 16.50 5.44
C ASN A 49 6.54 15.92 5.03
N LYS A 50 7.12 15.06 5.87
CA LYS A 50 8.39 14.36 5.58
C LYS A 50 8.32 12.93 6.08
N PHE A 51 8.57 11.98 5.19
CA PHE A 51 8.65 10.55 5.49
C PHE A 51 10.08 10.06 5.28
N LYS A 52 10.45 8.97 5.92
CA LYS A 52 11.76 8.31 5.71
C LYS A 52 11.99 7.95 4.23
N PHE A 53 10.92 7.61 3.51
CA PHE A 53 10.95 7.08 2.15
C PHE A 53 10.39 8.05 1.09
N ASN A 54 10.51 9.37 1.29
CA ASN A 54 9.97 10.37 0.36
C ASN A 54 10.32 10.11 -1.10
N ASN A 55 11.60 9.86 -1.41
CA ASN A 55 12.05 9.64 -2.78
C ASN A 55 11.40 8.42 -3.43
N ILE A 56 11.13 7.37 -2.62
CA ILE A 56 10.48 6.14 -3.11
C ILE A 56 8.99 6.41 -3.35
N VAL A 57 8.35 7.13 -2.42
CA VAL A 57 6.95 7.53 -2.57
C VAL A 57 6.77 8.44 -3.79
N ASP A 58 7.63 9.43 -3.97
CA ASP A 58 7.61 10.33 -5.13
C ASP A 58 7.76 9.55 -6.44
N PHE A 59 8.66 8.55 -6.47
CA PHE A 59 8.81 7.67 -7.61
C PHE A 59 7.53 6.86 -7.89
N ILE A 60 6.92 6.28 -6.85
CA ILE A 60 5.67 5.52 -6.98
C ILE A 60 4.56 6.43 -7.52
N GLU A 61 4.39 7.61 -6.93
CA GLU A 61 3.31 8.52 -7.28
C GLU A 61 3.46 9.09 -8.70
N LYS A 62 4.67 9.39 -9.11
CA LYS A 62 4.96 9.97 -10.41
C LYS A 62 5.01 8.94 -11.53
N GLU A 63 5.69 7.82 -11.30
CA GLU A 63 6.02 6.87 -12.36
C GLU A 63 5.04 5.69 -12.45
N MET A 64 4.35 5.36 -11.35
CA MET A 64 3.50 4.18 -11.31
C MET A 64 2.02 4.53 -11.23
N THR A 65 1.62 5.36 -10.28
CA THR A 65 0.21 5.73 -10.10
C THR A 65 -0.18 6.98 -10.89
N ARG A 66 0.77 7.80 -11.32
CA ARG A 66 0.55 9.11 -11.98
C ARG A 66 -0.44 9.98 -11.21
N GLY A 67 -0.21 10.07 -9.91
CA GLY A 67 -1.05 10.84 -9.01
C GLY A 67 -0.74 10.51 -7.56
N SER A 68 -1.27 11.32 -6.65
CA SER A 68 -0.99 11.21 -5.23
C SER A 68 -2.11 10.52 -4.47
N LEU A 69 -1.72 9.82 -3.40
CA LEU A 69 -2.63 9.15 -2.47
C LEU A 69 -2.63 9.91 -1.15
N ASN A 70 -3.81 10.25 -0.67
CA ASN A 70 -3.99 10.95 0.60
C ASN A 70 -5.06 10.24 1.43
N VAL A 71 -4.88 10.25 2.74
CA VAL A 71 -5.91 9.80 3.68
C VAL A 71 -6.56 11.02 4.29
N LYS A 72 -7.85 11.19 4.05
CA LYS A 72 -8.64 12.25 4.70
C LYS A 72 -9.33 11.71 5.93
N LYS A 73 -9.14 12.38 7.05
CA LYS A 73 -9.87 12.11 8.29
C LYS A 73 -11.22 12.83 8.19
N GLU A 74 -12.20 12.14 7.66
CA GLU A 74 -13.61 12.53 7.74
C GLU A 74 -14.22 11.80 8.95
N PHE A 75 -15.49 11.45 8.92
CA PHE A 75 -16.12 10.63 9.97
C PHE A 75 -15.47 9.23 10.09
N SER A 76 -14.99 8.71 8.97
CA SER A 76 -14.06 7.58 8.87
C SER A 76 -12.91 7.94 7.92
N PRO A 77 -11.71 7.32 8.07
CA PRO A 77 -10.60 7.59 7.18
C PRO A 77 -10.94 7.16 5.75
N VAL A 78 -10.87 8.09 4.81
CA VAL A 78 -11.14 7.84 3.39
C VAL A 78 -9.87 8.06 2.59
N ILE A 79 -9.46 7.03 1.87
CA ILE A 79 -8.32 7.12 0.96
C ILE A 79 -8.80 7.78 -0.33
N LYS A 80 -8.18 8.91 -0.67
CA LYS A 80 -8.43 9.66 -1.90
C LYS A 80 -7.22 9.55 -2.83
N TYR A 81 -7.52 9.39 -4.10
CA TYR A 81 -6.54 9.45 -5.18
C TYR A 81 -6.75 10.73 -5.97
N LYS A 82 -5.68 11.48 -6.19
CA LYS A 82 -5.65 12.68 -7.01
C LYS A 82 -4.74 12.45 -8.21
N PRO A 83 -5.29 12.29 -9.44
CA PRO A 83 -4.49 12.16 -10.64
C PRO A 83 -3.58 13.38 -10.87
N GLU A 84 -2.42 13.16 -11.45
CA GLU A 84 -1.51 14.23 -11.86
C GLU A 84 -2.22 15.17 -12.83
N GLY A 85 -2.03 16.49 -12.65
CA GLY A 85 -2.69 17.52 -13.45
C GLY A 85 -4.18 17.72 -13.18
N SER A 86 -4.81 16.96 -12.28
CA SER A 86 -6.21 17.10 -11.92
C SER A 86 -6.39 17.96 -10.66
N SER A 87 -7.40 18.81 -10.66
CA SER A 87 -7.87 19.48 -9.44
C SER A 87 -8.82 18.60 -8.60
N LYS A 88 -9.36 17.50 -9.19
CA LYS A 88 -10.34 16.63 -8.55
C LYS A 88 -9.67 15.44 -7.86
N GLU A 89 -10.20 15.09 -6.70
CA GLU A 89 -9.85 13.88 -5.96
C GLU A 89 -10.97 12.86 -6.08
N PHE A 90 -10.60 11.60 -6.18
CA PHE A 90 -11.55 10.48 -6.27
C PHE A 90 -11.31 9.52 -5.11
N PRO A 91 -12.35 8.87 -4.57
CA PRO A 91 -12.14 7.77 -3.63
C PRO A 91 -11.38 6.63 -4.31
N LEU A 92 -10.56 5.90 -3.56
CA LEU A 92 -9.68 4.85 -4.09
C LEU A 92 -10.45 3.78 -4.89
N TYR A 93 -11.68 3.46 -4.50
CA TYR A 93 -12.51 2.49 -5.23
C TYR A 93 -12.88 2.92 -6.65
N ALA A 94 -12.77 4.21 -6.97
CA ALA A 94 -12.99 4.75 -8.31
C ALA A 94 -11.69 4.88 -9.13
N ALA A 95 -10.55 4.51 -8.55
CA ALA A 95 -9.27 4.50 -9.23
C ALA A 95 -9.07 3.20 -10.04
N SER A 96 -8.02 3.16 -10.87
CA SER A 96 -7.67 1.94 -11.62
C SER A 96 -7.18 0.83 -10.67
N SER A 97 -7.25 -0.43 -11.14
CA SER A 97 -6.71 -1.58 -10.41
C SER A 97 -5.23 -1.39 -10.02
N VAL A 98 -4.43 -0.85 -10.92
CA VAL A 98 -3.01 -0.55 -10.67
C VAL A 98 -2.84 0.40 -9.49
N VAL A 99 -3.60 1.50 -9.46
CA VAL A 99 -3.56 2.45 -8.34
C VAL A 99 -3.99 1.77 -7.04
N SER A 100 -5.04 0.97 -7.08
CA SER A 100 -5.53 0.24 -5.91
C SER A 100 -4.51 -0.75 -5.36
N GLU A 101 -3.83 -1.50 -6.21
CA GLU A 101 -2.81 -2.48 -5.77
C GLU A 101 -1.56 -1.80 -5.19
N ILE A 102 -1.08 -0.74 -5.84
CA ILE A 102 0.13 -0.04 -5.40
C ILE A 102 -0.13 0.87 -4.19
N SER A 103 -1.40 1.26 -3.96
CA SER A 103 -1.77 2.19 -2.89
C SER A 103 -1.36 1.69 -1.50
N SER A 104 -1.46 0.39 -1.24
CA SER A 104 -1.09 -0.21 0.04
C SER A 104 0.38 0.05 0.39
N LEU A 105 1.28 -0.21 -0.57
CA LEU A 105 2.71 0.04 -0.40
C LEU A 105 2.99 1.53 -0.21
N SER A 106 2.40 2.40 -1.05
CA SER A 106 2.58 3.84 -0.93
C SER A 106 2.14 4.37 0.43
N LEU A 107 1.01 3.90 0.96
CA LEU A 107 0.49 4.32 2.26
C LEU A 107 1.36 3.82 3.42
N ILE A 108 1.87 2.59 3.38
CA ILE A 108 2.81 2.08 4.37
C ILE A 108 4.08 2.95 4.40
N LEU A 109 4.62 3.31 3.23
CA LEU A 109 5.82 4.13 3.14
C LEU A 109 5.60 5.58 3.59
N LYS A 110 4.38 6.09 3.51
CA LYS A 110 3.97 7.41 4.02
C LYS A 110 3.64 7.40 5.51
N SER A 111 3.46 6.24 6.11
CA SER A 111 3.09 6.12 7.51
C SER A 111 4.26 6.39 8.45
N ASP A 112 3.94 6.64 9.72
CA ASP A 112 4.91 6.81 10.81
C ASP A 112 5.55 5.50 11.27
N ILE A 113 5.16 4.37 10.71
CA ILE A 113 5.64 3.07 11.16
C ILE A 113 7.12 2.96 10.85
N ASN A 114 7.90 2.77 11.90
CA ASN A 114 9.29 2.42 11.78
C ASN A 114 9.40 0.91 11.62
N PHE A 115 9.76 0.46 10.42
CA PHE A 115 9.99 -0.95 10.13
C PHE A 115 11.37 -1.17 9.53
N ASN A 116 11.98 -2.30 9.87
CA ASN A 116 13.27 -2.73 9.34
C ASN A 116 13.13 -3.86 8.32
N THR A 117 11.94 -4.46 8.24
CA THR A 117 11.64 -5.57 7.34
C THR A 117 10.27 -5.37 6.73
N ILE A 118 10.15 -5.66 5.44
CA ILE A 118 8.89 -5.69 4.71
C ILE A 118 8.77 -7.01 3.96
N VAL A 119 7.58 -7.59 3.98
CA VAL A 119 7.24 -8.78 3.18
C VAL A 119 6.22 -8.37 2.14
N ILE A 120 6.51 -8.62 0.88
CA ILE A 120 5.64 -8.29 -0.25
C ILE A 120 5.33 -9.57 -1.02
N GLU A 121 4.08 -9.99 -0.99
CA GLU A 121 3.62 -11.16 -1.73
C GLU A 121 3.16 -10.74 -3.13
N GLU A 122 3.69 -11.45 -4.14
CA GLU A 122 3.32 -11.29 -5.55
C GLU A 122 3.23 -9.82 -5.99
N PRO A 123 4.33 -9.02 -5.86
CA PRO A 123 4.32 -7.60 -6.21
C PRO A 123 3.95 -7.33 -7.68
N GLU A 124 4.01 -8.35 -8.52
CA GLU A 124 3.60 -8.31 -9.92
C GLU A 124 2.11 -8.44 -10.16
N ALA A 125 1.34 -8.84 -9.15
CA ALA A 125 -0.08 -9.14 -9.32
C ALA A 125 -0.82 -7.95 -9.97
N HIS A 126 -1.53 -8.23 -11.06
CA HIS A 126 -2.28 -7.24 -11.84
C HIS A 126 -1.45 -6.10 -12.47
N LEU A 127 -0.11 -6.20 -12.47
CA LEU A 127 0.76 -5.19 -13.07
C LEU A 127 1.21 -5.59 -14.49
N HIS A 128 1.10 -4.63 -15.40
CA HIS A 128 1.71 -4.76 -16.74
C HIS A 128 3.25 -4.87 -16.60
N PRO A 129 3.96 -5.60 -17.49
CA PRO A 129 5.41 -5.81 -17.43
C PRO A 129 6.23 -4.54 -17.19
N GLU A 130 5.86 -3.41 -17.79
CA GLU A 130 6.52 -2.12 -17.55
C GLU A 130 6.45 -1.70 -16.06
N LEU A 131 5.31 -1.92 -15.41
CA LEU A 131 5.14 -1.61 -13.99
C LEU A 131 5.84 -2.62 -13.08
N GLN A 132 5.98 -3.88 -13.54
CA GLN A 132 6.79 -4.88 -12.85
C GLN A 132 8.27 -4.48 -12.79
N GLN A 133 8.79 -3.83 -13.82
CA GLN A 133 10.14 -3.25 -13.81
C GLN A 133 10.25 -2.11 -12.78
N LYS A 134 9.23 -1.26 -12.72
CA LYS A 134 9.20 -0.14 -11.77
C LYS A 134 9.10 -0.63 -10.33
N ILE A 135 8.29 -1.68 -10.05
CA ILE A 135 8.23 -2.24 -8.69
C ILE A 135 9.54 -2.91 -8.28
N ALA A 136 10.25 -3.58 -9.20
CA ALA A 136 11.58 -4.10 -8.95
C ALA A 136 12.56 -2.99 -8.53
N ARG A 137 12.48 -1.82 -9.17
CA ARG A 137 13.26 -0.64 -8.78
C ARG A 137 12.88 -0.12 -7.39
N VAL A 138 11.60 -0.10 -7.04
CA VAL A 138 11.14 0.26 -5.68
C VAL A 138 11.74 -0.69 -4.64
N ILE A 139 11.73 -2.00 -4.90
CA ILE A 139 12.31 -3.02 -4.03
C ILE A 139 13.81 -2.72 -3.78
N ILE A 140 14.58 -2.45 -4.83
CA ILE A 140 16.01 -2.10 -4.70
C ILE A 140 16.21 -0.79 -3.92
N GLN A 141 15.37 0.22 -4.14
CA GLN A 141 15.46 1.47 -3.39
C GLN A 141 15.16 1.27 -1.89
N LEU A 142 14.22 0.38 -1.54
CA LEU A 142 13.95 0.01 -0.15
C LEU A 142 15.16 -0.69 0.48
N MET A 143 15.76 -1.65 -0.22
CA MET A 143 16.98 -2.34 0.23
C MET A 143 18.13 -1.34 0.46
N ASN A 144 18.35 -0.43 -0.48
CA ASN A 144 19.37 0.62 -0.36
C ASN A 144 19.09 1.62 0.79
N SER A 145 17.83 1.71 1.23
CA SER A 145 17.43 2.49 2.40
C SER A 145 17.57 1.74 3.72
N GLY A 146 18.17 0.54 3.71
CA GLY A 146 18.41 -0.28 4.88
C GLY A 146 17.21 -1.12 5.32
N VAL A 147 16.25 -1.38 4.44
CA VAL A 147 15.10 -2.24 4.72
C VAL A 147 15.40 -3.66 4.22
N ASN A 148 15.18 -4.67 5.06
CA ASN A 148 15.17 -6.06 4.63
C ASN A 148 13.88 -6.34 3.87
N VAL A 149 13.99 -6.68 2.59
CA VAL A 149 12.83 -6.94 1.74
C VAL A 149 12.75 -8.43 1.42
N TRP A 150 11.60 -9.03 1.73
CA TRP A 150 11.27 -10.40 1.38
C TRP A 150 10.14 -10.35 0.35
N ILE A 151 10.32 -11.06 -0.75
CA ILE A 151 9.31 -11.12 -1.81
C ILE A 151 8.99 -12.58 -2.15
N THR A 152 7.72 -12.85 -2.44
CA THR A 152 7.33 -14.04 -3.19
C THR A 152 6.93 -13.59 -4.59
N THR A 153 7.43 -14.24 -5.64
CA THR A 153 7.13 -13.83 -7.01
C THR A 153 7.15 -15.01 -7.97
N HIS A 154 6.28 -14.96 -8.96
CA HIS A 154 6.26 -15.84 -10.12
C HIS A 154 6.72 -15.11 -11.39
N SER A 155 7.11 -13.84 -11.28
CA SER A 155 7.52 -13.02 -12.41
C SER A 155 9.02 -13.13 -12.70
N GLU A 156 9.35 -13.72 -13.83
CA GLU A 156 10.73 -13.68 -14.36
C GLU A 156 11.20 -12.25 -14.61
N THR A 157 10.30 -11.34 -14.99
CA THR A 157 10.59 -9.91 -15.22
C THR A 157 11.14 -9.26 -13.97
N ILE A 158 10.51 -9.46 -12.81
CA ILE A 158 10.97 -8.91 -11.53
C ILE A 158 12.34 -9.48 -11.17
N LEU A 159 12.51 -10.80 -11.25
CA LEU A 159 13.78 -11.45 -10.91
C LEU A 159 14.93 -10.99 -11.81
N GLN A 160 14.70 -10.91 -13.12
CA GLN A 160 15.70 -10.42 -14.07
C GLN A 160 16.10 -8.96 -13.80
N HIS A 161 15.10 -8.11 -13.52
CA HIS A 161 15.37 -6.70 -13.22
C HIS A 161 16.13 -6.49 -11.92
N ILE A 162 15.75 -7.20 -10.84
CA ILE A 162 16.49 -7.16 -9.59
C ILE A 162 17.93 -7.63 -9.82
N ASN A 163 18.12 -8.76 -10.51
CA ASN A 163 19.45 -9.30 -10.80
C ASN A 163 20.34 -8.33 -11.61
N ASN A 164 19.74 -7.61 -12.55
CA ASN A 164 20.48 -6.64 -13.36
C ASN A 164 20.85 -5.37 -12.58
N MET A 165 20.10 -5.00 -11.56
CA MET A 165 20.37 -3.83 -10.72
C MET A 165 21.32 -4.13 -9.55
N LEU A 166 21.56 -5.40 -9.21
CA LEU A 166 22.49 -5.82 -8.15
C LEU A 166 23.93 -6.05 -8.68
N LYS A 167 24.13 -6.03 -10.01
CA LYS A 167 25.45 -6.10 -10.65
C LYS A 167 26.10 -4.74 -10.74
#